data_dcf7d8db7d3e0086cec7da33af1435ac
#
_entry.id   dcf7d8db7d3e0086cec7da33af1435ac
#
_cell.length_a   1.000
_cell.length_b   1.000
_cell.length_c   1.000
_cell.angle_alpha   90.00
_cell.angle_beta   90.00
_cell.angle_gamma   90.00
#
_symmetry.space_group_name_H-M   'P 1'
#
loop_
_entity.id
_entity.type
_entity.pdbx_description
1 polymer ?
#
loop_
_entity_poly.entity_id
_entity_poly.type
_entity_poly.pdbx_seq_one_letter_code
_entity_poly.pdbx_strand_id
1 'polypeptide(L)'
;MKHVLTGLFLLLLTTACSEEGQQTITPVPFNQVTLTDGFWKERMQTEINVTVPFSVEQSAPAVERFRRCAAFLAGDSTALPETHRFISSDLYKVMEGVAYSLMIRPDKELEEFMDEVTDLIAA
;
A
#
# COMPACT_ATOMS: atom_id res chain seq x y z
N MET A 1 -51.37 26.29 32.60
CA MET A 1 -50.21 27.19 32.35
C MET A 1 -48.87 26.57 32.87
N LYS A 2 -48.80 25.89 34.02
CA LYS A 2 -47.55 25.32 34.52
C LYS A 2 -46.93 24.24 33.63
N HIS A 3 -47.73 23.41 32.98
CA HIS A 3 -47.24 22.32 32.10
C HIS A 3 -46.77 22.82 30.71
N VAL A 4 -47.26 23.95 30.25
CA VAL A 4 -46.80 24.57 28.95
C VAL A 4 -45.41 25.18 29.13
N LEU A 5 -45.13 25.77 30.30
CA LEU A 5 -43.80 26.32 30.59
C LEU A 5 -42.75 25.23 30.75
N THR A 6 -43.09 24.07 31.32
CA THR A 6 -42.19 22.93 31.48
C THR A 6 -41.86 22.31 30.14
N GLY A 7 -42.84 22.18 29.24
CA GLY A 7 -42.63 21.67 27.87
C GLY A 7 -41.74 22.59 27.02
N LEU A 8 -41.89 23.90 27.13
CA LEU A 8 -41.08 24.89 26.43
C LEU A 8 -39.63 24.90 26.93
N PHE A 9 -39.40 24.69 28.22
CA PHE A 9 -38.06 24.60 28.81
C PHE A 9 -37.31 23.30 28.39
N LEU A 10 -38.04 22.20 28.25
CA LEU A 10 -37.47 20.93 27.77
C LEU A 10 -37.08 21.01 26.27
N LEU A 11 -37.84 21.75 25.46
CA LEU A 11 -37.57 21.93 24.02
C LEU A 11 -36.31 22.77 23.77
N LEU A 12 -35.99 23.70 24.67
CA LEU A 12 -34.82 24.57 24.58
C LEU A 12 -33.50 23.85 24.92
N LEU A 13 -33.55 22.71 25.61
CA LEU A 13 -32.38 21.93 25.99
C LEU A 13 -31.89 21.01 24.87
N THR A 14 -32.68 20.77 23.83
CA THR A 14 -32.28 19.86 22.71
C THR A 14 -31.51 20.56 21.58
N THR A 15 -31.40 21.89 21.59
CA THR A 15 -30.70 22.65 20.55
C THR A 15 -29.26 23.01 20.90
N ALA A 16 -28.71 22.51 22.03
CA ALA A 16 -27.37 22.84 22.47
C ALA A 16 -26.28 21.83 22.06
N CYS A 17 -26.57 20.87 21.18
CA CYS A 17 -25.54 20.16 20.46
C CYS A 17 -25.17 20.96 19.23
N SER A 18 -24.33 21.98 19.40
CA SER A 18 -23.53 22.48 18.27
C SER A 18 -22.64 21.32 17.82
N GLU A 19 -22.84 20.86 16.61
CA GLU A 19 -21.82 20.06 15.91
C GLU A 19 -20.57 20.94 15.87
N GLU A 20 -19.63 20.72 16.80
CA GLU A 20 -18.27 21.19 16.61
C GLU A 20 -17.84 20.61 15.26
N GLY A 21 -17.62 21.49 14.30
CA GLY A 21 -17.27 21.11 12.96
C GLY A 21 -16.08 20.17 13.03
N GLN A 22 -16.31 18.90 12.74
CA GLN A 22 -15.30 17.86 12.74
C GLN A 22 -14.23 18.32 11.75
N GLN A 23 -13.07 18.79 12.24
CA GLN A 23 -11.96 19.16 11.38
C GLN A 23 -11.53 17.90 10.63
N THR A 24 -11.90 17.82 9.38
CA THR A 24 -11.47 16.73 8.51
C THR A 24 -10.00 16.93 8.20
N ILE A 25 -9.15 16.11 8.81
CA ILE A 25 -7.73 16.07 8.48
C ILE A 25 -7.59 15.37 7.13
N THR A 26 -7.19 16.10 6.11
CA THR A 26 -6.92 15.55 4.79
C THR A 26 -5.42 15.26 4.70
N PRO A 27 -4.99 14.00 4.52
CA PRO A 27 -3.59 13.68 4.37
C PRO A 27 -3.03 14.25 3.06
N VAL A 28 -1.83 14.78 3.11
CA VAL A 28 -1.10 15.17 1.90
C VAL A 28 -0.59 13.90 1.23
N PRO A 29 -0.85 13.68 -0.08
CA PRO A 29 -0.27 12.57 -0.82
C PRO A 29 1.26 12.58 -0.69
N PHE A 30 1.86 11.44 -0.34
CA PHE A 30 3.28 11.42 -0.02
C PHE A 30 4.18 11.78 -1.22
N ASN A 31 3.75 11.54 -2.46
CA ASN A 31 4.43 11.95 -3.69
C ASN A 31 4.42 13.49 -3.91
N GLN A 32 3.67 14.24 -3.10
CA GLN A 32 3.70 15.71 -3.06
C GLN A 32 4.62 16.24 -1.95
N VAL A 33 5.21 15.34 -1.15
CA VAL A 33 6.13 15.68 -0.07
C VAL A 33 7.56 15.49 -0.56
N THR A 34 8.36 16.54 -0.47
CA THR A 34 9.78 16.50 -0.84
C THR A 34 10.65 16.61 0.40
N LEU A 35 11.50 15.62 0.63
CA LEU A 35 12.51 15.67 1.68
C LEU A 35 13.74 16.42 1.17
N THR A 36 13.94 17.62 1.67
CA THR A 36 15.00 18.52 1.17
C THR A 36 16.33 18.31 1.88
N ASP A 37 16.30 17.84 3.14
CA ASP A 37 17.50 17.72 3.96
C ASP A 37 17.37 16.71 5.11
N GLY A 38 18.47 16.40 5.76
CA GLY A 38 18.56 15.68 7.02
C GLY A 38 18.44 14.16 6.93
N PHE A 39 18.28 13.55 8.08
CA PHE A 39 18.27 12.11 8.29
C PHE A 39 17.31 11.34 7.37
N TRP A 40 16.10 11.84 7.15
CA TRP A 40 15.10 11.15 6.35
C TRP A 40 15.40 11.17 4.85
N LYS A 41 16.04 12.22 4.35
CA LYS A 41 16.46 12.27 2.95
C LYS A 41 17.49 11.18 2.64
N GLU A 42 18.50 11.02 3.48
CA GLU A 42 19.52 9.99 3.33
C GLU A 42 18.91 8.57 3.42
N ARG A 43 17.96 8.36 4.36
CA ARG A 43 17.24 7.09 4.50
C ARG A 43 16.44 6.77 3.26
N MET A 44 15.69 7.72 2.74
CA MET A 44 14.91 7.54 1.52
C MET A 44 15.81 7.24 0.31
N GLN A 45 16.97 7.90 0.19
CA GLN A 45 17.93 7.60 -0.86
C GLN A 45 18.53 6.20 -0.74
N THR A 46 18.82 5.75 0.47
CA THR A 46 19.27 4.38 0.73
C THR A 46 18.18 3.37 0.35
N GLU A 47 16.94 3.65 0.73
CA GLU A 47 15.80 2.80 0.39
C GLU A 47 15.66 2.63 -1.12
N ILE A 48 15.62 3.71 -1.86
CA ILE A 48 15.42 3.70 -3.32
C ILE A 48 16.62 3.08 -4.06
N ASN A 49 17.85 3.36 -3.63
CA ASN A 49 19.04 2.98 -4.39
C ASN A 49 19.62 1.62 -3.98
N VAL A 50 19.29 1.12 -2.80
CA VAL A 50 19.89 -0.09 -2.23
C VAL A 50 18.83 -1.09 -1.77
N THR A 51 17.95 -0.69 -0.84
CA THR A 51 17.06 -1.64 -0.18
C THR A 51 16.02 -2.21 -1.14
N VAL A 52 15.38 -1.38 -1.94
CA VAL A 52 14.36 -1.82 -2.90
C VAL A 52 14.96 -2.71 -3.98
N PRO A 53 16.04 -2.32 -4.70
CA PRO A 53 16.69 -3.20 -5.67
C PRO A 53 17.14 -4.53 -5.06
N PHE A 54 17.75 -4.51 -3.89
CA PHE A 54 18.15 -5.72 -3.18
C PHE A 54 16.95 -6.62 -2.84
N SER A 55 15.85 -6.04 -2.37
CA SER A 55 14.63 -6.80 -2.05
C SER A 55 14.01 -7.43 -3.30
N VAL A 56 14.04 -6.76 -4.43
CA VAL A 56 13.62 -7.31 -5.73
C VAL A 56 14.49 -8.51 -6.10
N GLU A 57 15.81 -8.39 -6.02
CA GLU A 57 16.73 -9.50 -6.28
C GLU A 57 16.44 -10.71 -5.35
N GLN A 58 16.25 -10.48 -4.06
CA GLN A 58 15.95 -11.53 -3.09
C GLN A 58 14.56 -12.15 -3.28
N SER A 59 13.66 -11.49 -4.00
CA SER A 59 12.32 -12.02 -4.30
C SER A 59 12.28 -12.98 -5.50
N ALA A 60 13.38 -13.15 -6.24
CA ALA A 60 13.44 -14.01 -7.43
C ALA A 60 12.91 -15.44 -7.21
N PRO A 61 13.19 -16.15 -6.08
CA PRO A 61 12.62 -17.46 -5.82
C PRO A 61 11.09 -17.44 -5.67
N ALA A 62 10.53 -16.32 -5.17
CA ALA A 62 9.09 -16.13 -5.07
C ALA A 62 8.46 -15.94 -6.45
N VAL A 63 9.05 -15.10 -7.28
CA VAL A 63 8.61 -14.86 -8.68
C VAL A 63 8.62 -16.18 -9.46
N GLU A 64 9.69 -16.98 -9.34
CA GLU A 64 9.77 -18.29 -10.00
C GLU A 64 8.66 -19.25 -9.57
N ARG A 65 8.27 -19.23 -8.30
CA ARG A 65 7.13 -20.04 -7.84
C ARG A 65 5.80 -19.58 -8.45
N PHE A 66 5.57 -18.28 -8.57
CA PHE A 66 4.39 -17.76 -9.27
C PHE A 66 4.40 -18.15 -10.75
N ARG A 67 5.57 -18.08 -11.43
CA ARG A 67 5.72 -18.52 -12.83
C ARG A 67 5.36 -20.00 -12.99
N ARG A 68 5.81 -20.85 -12.08
CA ARG A 68 5.44 -22.28 -12.08
C ARG A 68 3.95 -22.48 -11.81
N CYS A 69 3.34 -21.71 -10.91
CA CYS A 69 1.90 -21.76 -10.68
C CYS A 69 1.13 -21.37 -11.95
N ALA A 70 1.49 -20.28 -12.61
CA ALA A 70 0.86 -19.84 -13.85
C ALA A 70 0.99 -20.89 -14.95
N ALA A 71 2.18 -21.49 -15.15
CA ALA A 71 2.40 -22.56 -16.11
C ALA A 71 1.54 -23.82 -15.80
N PHE A 72 1.46 -24.19 -14.52
CA PHE A 72 0.61 -25.32 -14.08
C PHE A 72 -0.86 -25.07 -14.37
N LEU A 73 -1.36 -23.87 -14.08
CA LEU A 73 -2.74 -23.47 -14.38
C LEU A 73 -3.01 -23.44 -15.89
N ALA A 74 -2.02 -23.10 -16.69
CA ALA A 74 -2.07 -23.15 -18.15
C ALA A 74 -2.01 -24.59 -18.73
N GLY A 75 -1.85 -25.62 -17.90
CA GLY A 75 -1.88 -27.03 -18.29
C GLY A 75 -0.52 -27.74 -18.35
N ASP A 76 0.58 -27.08 -17.97
CA ASP A 76 1.88 -27.73 -17.83
C ASP A 76 1.96 -28.55 -16.54
N SER A 77 1.59 -29.82 -16.63
CA SER A 77 1.61 -30.76 -15.48
C SER A 77 3.00 -31.03 -14.92
N THR A 78 4.08 -30.60 -15.59
CA THR A 78 5.46 -30.74 -15.10
C THR A 78 5.88 -29.57 -14.22
N ALA A 79 5.19 -28.42 -14.32
CA ALA A 79 5.45 -27.22 -13.55
C ALA A 79 4.76 -27.24 -12.17
N LEU A 80 4.98 -28.32 -11.39
CA LEU A 80 4.38 -28.45 -10.06
C LEU A 80 4.83 -27.33 -9.14
N PRO A 81 3.90 -26.52 -8.60
CA PRO A 81 4.25 -25.47 -7.66
C PRO A 81 4.71 -26.04 -6.32
N GLU A 82 5.79 -25.49 -5.79
CA GLU A 82 6.24 -25.81 -4.45
C GLU A 82 5.55 -24.91 -3.43
N THR A 83 4.92 -25.50 -2.44
CA THR A 83 4.32 -24.73 -1.35
C THR A 83 5.38 -24.21 -0.40
N HIS A 84 5.30 -22.92 -0.08
CA HIS A 84 6.16 -22.29 0.93
C HIS A 84 5.35 -21.29 1.74
N ARG A 85 5.63 -21.22 3.05
CA ARG A 85 4.95 -20.26 3.93
C ARG A 85 5.34 -18.83 3.55
N PHE A 86 4.38 -17.92 3.60
CA PHE A 86 4.58 -16.48 3.46
C PHE A 86 5.08 -15.96 2.11
N ILE A 87 5.34 -16.85 1.13
CA ILE A 87 6.00 -16.43 -0.11
C ILE A 87 5.17 -15.38 -0.87
N SER A 88 3.85 -15.53 -0.91
CA SER A 88 2.95 -14.55 -1.56
C SER A 88 2.96 -13.22 -0.81
N SER A 89 2.82 -13.28 0.52
CA SER A 89 2.78 -12.07 1.35
C SER A 89 4.09 -11.30 1.33
N ASP A 90 5.22 -11.99 1.24
CA ASP A 90 6.53 -11.35 1.19
C ASP A 90 6.77 -10.70 -0.18
N LEU A 91 6.36 -11.36 -1.27
CA LEU A 91 6.42 -10.77 -2.60
C LEU A 91 5.53 -9.51 -2.70
N TYR A 92 4.31 -9.55 -2.16
CA TYR A 92 3.42 -8.38 -2.16
C TYR A 92 3.98 -7.19 -1.37
N LYS A 93 4.70 -7.42 -0.28
CA LYS A 93 5.41 -6.36 0.45
C LYS A 93 6.53 -5.74 -0.38
N VAL A 94 7.28 -6.56 -1.13
CA VAL A 94 8.30 -6.06 -2.05
C VAL A 94 7.66 -5.23 -3.16
N MET A 95 6.58 -5.71 -3.77
CA MET A 95 5.82 -4.96 -4.78
C MET A 95 5.30 -3.62 -4.24
N GLU A 96 4.78 -3.59 -3.02
CA GLU A 96 4.34 -2.36 -2.37
C GLU A 96 5.52 -1.37 -2.21
N GLY A 97 6.67 -1.84 -1.74
CA GLY A 97 7.88 -1.03 -1.62
C GLY A 97 8.37 -0.47 -2.96
N VAL A 98 8.33 -1.31 -4.02
CA VAL A 98 8.64 -0.89 -5.39
C VAL A 98 7.65 0.18 -5.88
N ALA A 99 6.36 -0.01 -5.67
CA ALA A 99 5.34 0.95 -6.06
C ALA A 99 5.57 2.33 -5.40
N TYR A 100 5.87 2.36 -4.10
CA TYR A 100 6.23 3.60 -3.40
C TYR A 100 7.51 4.23 -3.95
N SER A 101 8.52 3.43 -4.29
CA SER A 101 9.75 3.93 -4.91
C SER A 101 9.49 4.59 -6.26
N LEU A 102 8.69 3.95 -7.11
CA LEU A 102 8.29 4.46 -8.43
C LEU A 102 7.48 5.76 -8.36
N MET A 103 6.67 5.95 -7.31
CA MET A 103 5.95 7.21 -7.10
C MET A 103 6.88 8.39 -6.77
N ILE A 104 8.10 8.12 -6.28
CA ILE A 104 9.10 9.14 -5.97
C ILE A 104 10.05 9.35 -7.15
N ARG A 105 10.49 8.29 -7.75
CA ARG A 105 11.45 8.30 -8.86
C ARG A 105 11.12 7.21 -9.88
N PRO A 106 10.88 7.56 -11.16
CA PRO A 106 10.74 6.59 -12.24
C PRO A 106 12.00 5.72 -12.36
N ASP A 107 11.80 4.41 -12.54
CA ASP A 107 12.86 3.43 -12.72
C ASP A 107 12.36 2.29 -13.61
N LYS A 108 12.92 2.17 -14.81
CA LYS A 108 12.43 1.25 -15.82
C LYS A 108 12.56 -0.22 -15.42
N GLU A 109 13.63 -0.59 -14.71
CA GLU A 109 13.84 -1.98 -14.27
C GLU A 109 12.80 -2.37 -13.22
N LEU A 110 12.45 -1.45 -12.33
CA LEU A 110 11.40 -1.66 -11.33
C LEU A 110 10.00 -1.68 -11.96
N GLU A 111 9.75 -0.88 -13.00
CA GLU A 111 8.49 -0.93 -13.77
C GLU A 111 8.34 -2.29 -14.46
N GLU A 112 9.37 -2.78 -15.17
CA GLU A 112 9.39 -4.08 -15.81
C GLU A 112 9.17 -5.23 -14.81
N PHE A 113 9.77 -5.16 -13.63
CA PHE A 113 9.53 -6.12 -12.55
C PHE A 113 8.07 -6.11 -12.10
N MET A 114 7.46 -4.93 -11.89
CA MET A 114 6.07 -4.80 -11.48
C MET A 114 5.11 -5.36 -12.52
N ASP A 115 5.36 -5.09 -13.80
CA ASP A 115 4.55 -5.60 -14.90
C ASP A 115 4.65 -7.13 -14.98
N GLU A 116 5.85 -7.70 -14.96
CA GLU A 116 6.07 -9.14 -14.98
C GLU A 116 5.33 -9.85 -13.84
N VAL A 117 5.52 -9.38 -12.60
CA VAL A 117 4.91 -10.02 -11.43
C VAL A 117 3.39 -9.88 -11.45
N THR A 118 2.88 -8.74 -11.89
CA THR A 118 1.44 -8.50 -12.01
C THR A 118 0.81 -9.46 -13.02
N ASP A 119 1.45 -9.65 -14.17
CA ASP A 119 1.00 -10.60 -15.21
C ASP A 119 0.99 -12.04 -14.70
N LEU A 120 2.02 -12.45 -13.95
CA LEU A 120 2.10 -13.78 -13.33
C LEU A 120 1.01 -14.02 -12.29
N ILE A 121 0.61 -12.98 -11.55
CA ILE A 121 -0.47 -13.07 -10.56
C ILE A 121 -1.84 -13.14 -11.25
N ALA A 122 -1.99 -12.48 -12.40
CA ALA A 122 -3.24 -12.42 -13.16
C ALA A 122 -3.51 -13.66 -14.01
N ALA A 123 -2.49 -14.48 -14.28
CA ALA A 123 -2.61 -15.72 -15.07
C ALA A 123 -3.29 -16.85 -14.29
#